data_f9efa22538a583b32a1e037c9ff8228c
#
_entry.id   f9efa22538a583b32a1e037c9ff8228c
#
_cell.length_a   1.000
_cell.length_b   1.000
_cell.length_c   1.000
_cell.angle_alpha   90.00
_cell.angle_beta   90.00
_cell.angle_gamma   90.00
#
_symmetry.space_group_name_H-M   'P 1'
#
loop_
_entity.id
_entity.type
_entity.pdbx_description
1 polymer ?
#
loop_
_entity_poly.entity_id
_entity_poly.type
_entity_poly.pdbx_seq_one_letter_code
_entity_poly.pdbx_strand_id
1 'polypeptide(L)'
;MLPLQIAENIYDVGVQDWAVRDFHGYKTERGATYNSYLIMDEKITLIDTVKASFTEELLANISKVTPLDSIDYIVINHVEPDHSGAMPALAKACPKAKFYITMQGKNEAIQHYGDIFAFEVVKDGATLNIGKRTLTFASMAMLHWPDSMATYSEYDKILFSNDAFGQHYATSKRFDCEVNQDELFYEAKKYFANILWPYAKLIGNALKKLGGLDIKMIAPSHGVIWTERISDILRCYSEWGSGVQDGSLVIAYDSMWGGTEKLAQAIARGAANAGVVVKVFKMGATPNSTVAAELFTASGFLAGSSTLNCSMLPNMGSLLIYLKGLGAKGKKAAAFGTFGWAGGAQKDMEELLAKSCFDAVEPGFNCKWTPQQTEIEAAEKYGYDFALKLKAE
;
A
#
# COMPACT_ATOMS: atom_id res chain seq x y z
N MET A 1 0.81 23.64 -0.15
CA MET A 1 2.22 24.07 -0.45
C MET A 1 2.24 24.90 -1.73
N LEU A 2 3.34 25.59 -2.10
CA LEU A 2 3.41 26.28 -3.39
C LEU A 2 3.63 25.25 -4.52
N PRO A 3 3.06 25.49 -5.74
CA PRO A 3 3.39 24.68 -6.89
C PRO A 3 4.89 24.63 -7.11
N LEU A 4 5.39 23.44 -7.45
CA LEU A 4 6.80 23.22 -7.75
C LEU A 4 6.96 22.74 -9.19
N GLN A 5 7.78 23.43 -9.96
CA GLN A 5 8.15 22.94 -11.30
C GLN A 5 9.07 21.73 -11.17
N ILE A 6 8.58 20.56 -11.62
CA ILE A 6 9.29 19.27 -11.54
C ILE A 6 10.04 18.94 -12.85
N ALA A 7 9.60 19.49 -13.97
CA ALA A 7 10.25 19.42 -15.27
C ALA A 7 9.88 20.67 -16.09
N GLU A 8 10.44 20.81 -17.31
CA GLU A 8 10.12 21.96 -18.18
C GLU A 8 8.60 22.07 -18.41
N ASN A 9 7.98 23.15 -17.90
CA ASN A 9 6.54 23.40 -18.00
C ASN A 9 5.63 22.31 -17.38
N ILE A 10 6.13 21.56 -16.41
CA ILE A 10 5.34 20.59 -15.62
C ILE A 10 5.47 20.94 -14.15
N TYR A 11 4.33 21.08 -13.48
CA TYR A 11 4.23 21.53 -12.09
C TYR A 11 3.50 20.51 -11.24
N ASP A 12 4.06 20.16 -10.08
CA ASP A 12 3.31 19.55 -8.99
C ASP A 12 2.42 20.62 -8.34
N VAL A 13 1.12 20.46 -8.46
CA VAL A 13 0.08 21.34 -7.90
C VAL A 13 -0.71 20.65 -6.80
N GLY A 14 -0.34 19.42 -6.43
CA GLY A 14 -0.96 18.61 -5.41
C GLY A 14 -0.83 19.17 -3.99
N VAL A 15 -1.26 18.37 -3.02
CA VAL A 15 -1.35 18.79 -1.62
C VAL A 15 -0.76 17.78 -0.66
N GLN A 16 -0.35 18.23 0.54
CA GLN A 16 0.13 17.38 1.62
C GLN A 16 -0.91 17.31 2.74
N ASP A 17 -1.35 16.10 3.05
CA ASP A 17 -2.20 15.82 4.21
C ASP A 17 -1.33 15.38 5.40
N TRP A 18 -0.82 16.35 6.14
CA TRP A 18 0.01 16.12 7.33
C TRP A 18 -0.75 15.49 8.49
N ALA A 19 -2.07 15.54 8.46
CA ALA A 19 -2.93 15.19 9.59
C ALA A 19 -3.55 13.80 9.48
N VAL A 20 -3.63 13.22 8.29
CA VAL A 20 -4.23 11.88 8.12
C VAL A 20 -3.41 10.83 8.87
N ARG A 21 -4.11 9.97 9.64
CA ARG A 21 -3.50 8.90 10.45
C ARG A 21 -4.16 7.55 10.23
N ASP A 22 -5.23 7.54 9.45
CA ASP A 22 -5.96 6.32 9.11
C ASP A 22 -6.51 6.41 7.70
N PHE A 23 -6.22 5.42 6.90
CA PHE A 23 -6.72 5.30 5.53
C PHE A 23 -7.27 3.87 5.38
N HIS A 24 -8.59 3.69 5.61
CA HIS A 24 -9.26 2.38 5.54
C HIS A 24 -8.66 1.30 6.48
N GLY A 25 -8.20 1.70 7.68
CA GLY A 25 -7.52 0.80 8.62
C GLY A 25 -6.01 0.69 8.42
N TYR A 26 -5.49 1.23 7.32
CA TYR A 26 -4.07 1.44 7.12
C TYR A 26 -3.63 2.70 7.91
N LYS A 27 -2.73 2.54 8.86
CA LYS A 27 -2.20 3.66 9.64
C LYS A 27 -1.10 4.38 8.87
N THR A 28 -1.33 5.69 8.67
CA THR A 28 -0.44 6.60 7.94
C THR A 28 0.28 7.51 8.95
N GLU A 29 1.24 6.95 9.69
CA GLU A 29 1.94 7.66 10.77
C GLU A 29 2.66 8.91 10.27
N ARG A 30 3.03 8.93 8.98
CA ARG A 30 3.73 10.04 8.32
C ARG A 30 2.82 10.91 7.45
N GLY A 31 1.49 10.80 7.61
CA GLY A 31 0.55 11.48 6.74
C GLY A 31 0.50 10.89 5.33
N ALA A 32 -0.04 11.64 4.39
CA ALA A 32 -0.12 11.27 2.97
C ALA A 32 0.02 12.53 2.08
N THR A 33 0.13 12.33 0.79
CA THR A 33 -0.01 13.40 -0.21
C THR A 33 -1.09 13.00 -1.21
N TYR A 34 -1.69 13.97 -1.87
CA TYR A 34 -2.54 13.77 -3.04
C TYR A 34 -1.91 14.59 -4.16
N ASN A 35 -1.09 13.91 -4.98
CA ASN A 35 -0.31 14.56 -6.01
C ASN A 35 -1.17 14.76 -7.27
N SER A 36 -1.04 15.94 -7.85
CA SER A 36 -1.69 16.32 -9.10
C SER A 36 -0.69 17.14 -9.92
N TYR A 37 -0.65 16.89 -11.23
CA TYR A 37 0.40 17.48 -12.06
C TYR A 37 -0.21 18.30 -13.20
N LEU A 38 0.27 19.53 -13.35
CA LEU A 38 -0.17 20.45 -14.38
C LEU A 38 0.89 20.57 -15.47
N ILE A 39 0.52 20.25 -16.71
CA ILE A 39 1.38 20.34 -17.89
C ILE A 39 0.97 21.56 -18.70
N MET A 40 1.89 22.49 -18.83
CA MET A 40 1.75 23.71 -19.64
C MET A 40 2.27 23.44 -21.05
N ASP A 41 1.35 23.20 -22.00
CA ASP A 41 1.63 22.98 -23.42
C ASP A 41 0.56 23.72 -24.26
N GLU A 42 0.46 23.50 -25.56
CA GLU A 42 -0.58 24.11 -26.41
C GLU A 42 -2.00 23.79 -25.88
N LYS A 43 -2.15 22.59 -25.32
CA LYS A 43 -3.32 22.17 -24.55
C LYS A 43 -2.92 21.95 -23.09
N ILE A 44 -3.35 22.87 -22.24
CA ILE A 44 -3.06 22.81 -20.80
C ILE A 44 -3.77 21.60 -20.20
N THR A 45 -3.01 20.70 -19.59
CA THR A 45 -3.49 19.39 -19.13
C THR A 45 -3.20 19.18 -17.66
N LEU A 46 -4.22 18.83 -16.89
CA LEU A 46 -4.10 18.40 -15.49
C LEU A 46 -4.12 16.87 -15.43
N ILE A 47 -3.20 16.28 -14.67
CA ILE A 47 -3.14 14.83 -14.42
C ILE A 47 -3.56 14.58 -12.98
N ASP A 48 -4.60 13.81 -12.78
CA ASP A 48 -5.26 13.46 -11.52
C ASP A 48 -5.69 14.70 -10.70
N THR A 49 -6.44 14.47 -9.64
CA THR A 49 -6.89 15.51 -8.73
C THR A 49 -6.56 15.13 -7.28
N VAL A 50 -7.30 15.67 -6.32
CA VAL A 50 -7.07 15.45 -4.91
C VAL A 50 -8.38 15.07 -4.20
N LYS A 51 -8.26 14.61 -2.96
CA LYS A 51 -9.38 14.38 -2.05
C LYS A 51 -10.25 15.63 -1.92
N ALA A 52 -11.56 15.47 -1.86
CA ALA A 52 -12.53 16.57 -1.84
C ALA A 52 -12.25 17.67 -0.79
N SER A 53 -11.71 17.29 0.39
CA SER A 53 -11.34 18.24 1.45
C SER A 53 -10.20 19.19 1.08
N PHE A 54 -9.45 18.91 0.03
CA PHE A 54 -8.33 19.72 -0.44
C PHE A 54 -8.61 20.42 -1.78
N THR A 55 -9.86 20.40 -2.23
CA THR A 55 -10.26 21.01 -3.51
C THR A 55 -9.85 22.47 -3.62
N GLU A 56 -10.11 23.28 -2.60
CA GLU A 56 -9.79 24.73 -2.60
C GLU A 56 -8.28 24.96 -2.71
N GLU A 57 -7.47 24.14 -2.01
CA GLU A 57 -6.01 24.23 -2.09
C GLU A 57 -5.49 23.86 -3.51
N LEU A 58 -6.04 22.80 -4.12
CA LEU A 58 -5.72 22.44 -5.50
C LEU A 58 -6.04 23.58 -6.48
N LEU A 59 -7.25 24.13 -6.43
CA LEU A 59 -7.67 25.23 -7.31
C LEU A 59 -6.77 26.45 -7.10
N ALA A 60 -6.44 26.79 -5.84
CA ALA A 60 -5.52 27.88 -5.54
C ALA A 60 -4.09 27.61 -6.03
N ASN A 61 -3.62 26.37 -5.99
CA ASN A 61 -2.31 26.00 -6.51
C ASN A 61 -2.27 26.10 -8.04
N ILE A 62 -3.27 25.58 -8.74
CA ILE A 62 -3.39 25.71 -10.20
C ILE A 62 -3.41 27.19 -10.58
N SER A 63 -4.21 28.03 -9.89
CA SER A 63 -4.37 29.45 -10.20
C SER A 63 -3.08 30.28 -10.04
N LYS A 64 -2.07 29.77 -9.31
CA LYS A 64 -0.74 30.39 -9.25
C LYS A 64 0.10 30.15 -10.50
N VAL A 65 -0.26 29.16 -11.32
CA VAL A 65 0.46 28.77 -12.54
C VAL A 65 -0.31 29.26 -13.78
N THR A 66 -1.63 29.05 -13.81
CA THR A 66 -2.49 29.40 -14.96
C THR A 66 -3.92 29.66 -14.51
N PRO A 67 -4.71 30.48 -15.26
CA PRO A 67 -6.15 30.61 -15.03
C PRO A 67 -6.85 29.25 -15.15
N LEU A 68 -7.81 28.97 -14.26
CA LEU A 68 -8.52 27.68 -14.23
C LEU A 68 -9.29 27.40 -15.53
N ASP A 69 -9.91 28.41 -16.11
CA ASP A 69 -10.67 28.33 -17.36
C ASP A 69 -9.79 28.11 -18.61
N SER A 70 -8.47 28.20 -18.45
CA SER A 70 -7.51 27.88 -19.52
C SER A 70 -7.20 26.39 -19.65
N ILE A 71 -7.56 25.56 -18.67
CA ILE A 71 -7.34 24.11 -18.73
C ILE A 71 -8.20 23.50 -19.83
N ASP A 72 -7.54 22.79 -20.75
CA ASP A 72 -8.19 22.10 -21.88
C ASP A 72 -8.55 20.65 -21.56
N TYR A 73 -7.66 19.94 -20.82
CA TYR A 73 -7.79 18.52 -20.55
C TYR A 73 -7.53 18.20 -19.07
N ILE A 74 -8.28 17.23 -18.56
CA ILE A 74 -8.08 16.64 -17.24
C ILE A 74 -8.01 15.13 -17.43
N VAL A 75 -6.89 14.53 -17.11
CA VAL A 75 -6.69 13.08 -17.17
C VAL A 75 -6.94 12.52 -15.79
N ILE A 76 -7.81 11.52 -15.69
CA ILE A 76 -8.11 10.80 -14.45
C ILE A 76 -7.59 9.38 -14.60
N ASN A 77 -6.45 9.12 -13.99
CA ASN A 77 -5.83 7.78 -14.02
C ASN A 77 -6.59 6.80 -13.11
N HIS A 78 -7.28 7.30 -12.06
CA HIS A 78 -8.01 6.51 -11.11
C HIS A 78 -9.11 7.34 -10.42
N VAL A 79 -10.26 6.74 -10.15
CA VAL A 79 -11.44 7.46 -9.61
C VAL A 79 -11.67 7.25 -8.12
N GLU A 80 -10.77 6.59 -7.40
CA GLU A 80 -10.88 6.58 -5.94
C GLU A 80 -10.98 8.03 -5.42
N PRO A 81 -11.86 8.32 -4.42
CA PRO A 81 -12.20 9.70 -4.05
C PRO A 81 -11.03 10.58 -3.59
N ASP A 82 -9.89 10.01 -3.26
CA ASP A 82 -8.69 10.76 -2.92
C ASP A 82 -7.89 11.26 -4.14
N HIS A 83 -8.15 10.70 -5.33
CA HIS A 83 -7.61 11.16 -6.62
C HIS A 83 -8.66 11.89 -7.46
N SER A 84 -9.94 11.69 -7.19
CA SER A 84 -11.04 12.18 -8.02
C SER A 84 -11.96 13.17 -7.30
N GLY A 85 -11.80 13.35 -5.98
CA GLY A 85 -12.72 14.14 -5.15
C GLY A 85 -12.89 15.60 -5.55
N ALA A 86 -11.91 16.20 -6.24
CA ALA A 86 -12.00 17.57 -6.75
C ALA A 86 -12.65 17.66 -8.14
N MET A 87 -12.94 16.54 -8.83
CA MET A 87 -13.53 16.57 -10.19
C MET A 87 -14.78 17.44 -10.32
N PRO A 88 -15.79 17.39 -9.40
CA PRO A 88 -16.98 18.22 -9.54
C PRO A 88 -16.72 19.73 -9.49
N ALA A 89 -15.73 20.14 -8.70
CA ALA A 89 -15.33 21.55 -8.64
C ALA A 89 -14.56 21.98 -9.89
N LEU A 90 -13.66 21.11 -10.37
CA LEU A 90 -12.93 21.35 -11.62
C LEU A 90 -13.86 21.42 -12.84
N ALA A 91 -14.89 20.59 -12.92
CA ALA A 91 -15.89 20.68 -14.00
C ALA A 91 -16.59 22.06 -14.04
N LYS A 92 -16.80 22.69 -12.87
CA LYS A 92 -17.35 24.06 -12.77
C LYS A 92 -16.32 25.13 -13.09
N ALA A 93 -15.09 24.98 -12.59
CA ALA A 93 -14.03 25.98 -12.72
C ALA A 93 -13.36 25.95 -14.10
N CYS A 94 -13.38 24.80 -14.79
CA CYS A 94 -12.76 24.55 -16.09
C CYS A 94 -13.83 24.11 -17.12
N PRO A 95 -14.80 24.96 -17.50
CA PRO A 95 -16.02 24.54 -18.22
C PRO A 95 -15.76 24.01 -19.63
N LYS A 96 -14.60 24.28 -20.23
CA LYS A 96 -14.20 23.75 -21.53
C LYS A 96 -13.39 22.44 -21.45
N ALA A 97 -12.97 22.04 -20.23
CA ALA A 97 -12.08 20.91 -20.05
C ALA A 97 -12.79 19.59 -20.38
N LYS A 98 -12.09 18.73 -21.14
CA LYS A 98 -12.50 17.36 -21.38
C LYS A 98 -11.79 16.42 -20.39
N PHE A 99 -12.53 15.44 -19.86
CA PHE A 99 -12.04 14.48 -18.90
C PHE A 99 -11.67 13.18 -19.59
N TYR A 100 -10.37 12.88 -19.70
CA TYR A 100 -9.82 11.64 -20.26
C TYR A 100 -9.74 10.56 -19.18
N ILE A 101 -10.41 9.44 -19.43
CA ILE A 101 -10.62 8.41 -18.41
C ILE A 101 -10.85 7.05 -19.06
N THR A 102 -10.62 5.94 -18.35
CA THR A 102 -11.01 4.61 -18.82
C THR A 102 -12.54 4.44 -18.84
N MET A 103 -13.04 3.42 -19.55
CA MET A 103 -14.49 3.13 -19.55
C MET A 103 -14.98 2.76 -18.13
N GLN A 104 -14.19 1.99 -17.38
CA GLN A 104 -14.49 1.63 -15.99
C GLN A 104 -14.51 2.88 -15.11
N GLY A 105 -13.49 3.72 -15.20
CA GLY A 105 -13.43 4.99 -14.47
C GLY A 105 -14.59 5.92 -14.79
N LYS A 106 -15.02 6.02 -16.04
CA LYS A 106 -16.23 6.77 -16.40
C LYS A 106 -17.47 6.25 -15.65
N ASN A 107 -17.68 4.93 -15.66
CA ASN A 107 -18.83 4.33 -15.00
C ASN A 107 -18.80 4.57 -13.47
N GLU A 108 -17.63 4.44 -12.86
CA GLU A 108 -17.42 4.67 -11.43
C GLU A 108 -17.57 6.15 -11.06
N ALA A 109 -17.00 7.07 -11.87
CA ALA A 109 -17.15 8.52 -11.67
C ALA A 109 -18.63 8.96 -11.74
N ILE A 110 -19.42 8.41 -12.68
CA ILE A 110 -20.86 8.68 -12.76
C ILE A 110 -21.57 8.20 -11.48
N GLN A 111 -21.19 7.06 -10.92
CA GLN A 111 -21.78 6.56 -9.67
C GLN A 111 -21.41 7.46 -8.47
N HIS A 112 -20.18 7.98 -8.43
CA HIS A 112 -19.73 8.85 -7.35
C HIS A 112 -20.28 10.28 -7.46
N TYR A 113 -20.34 10.84 -8.66
CA TYR A 113 -20.51 12.28 -8.84
C TYR A 113 -21.65 12.68 -9.80
N GLY A 114 -22.29 11.73 -10.48
CA GLY A 114 -23.28 11.98 -11.53
C GLY A 114 -22.66 12.21 -12.90
N ASP A 115 -23.48 12.20 -13.95
CA ASP A 115 -23.06 12.40 -15.35
C ASP A 115 -23.03 13.90 -15.69
N ILE A 116 -22.05 14.59 -15.11
CA ILE A 116 -21.87 16.06 -15.24
C ILE A 116 -20.59 16.46 -15.98
N PHE A 117 -19.84 15.50 -16.51
CA PHE A 117 -18.50 15.70 -17.08
C PHE A 117 -18.48 15.50 -18.59
N ALA A 118 -17.65 16.25 -19.29
CA ALA A 118 -17.34 16.02 -20.70
C ALA A 118 -16.30 14.89 -20.83
N PHE A 119 -16.74 13.63 -20.68
CA PHE A 119 -15.87 12.47 -20.73
C PHE A 119 -15.40 12.11 -22.13
N GLU A 120 -14.08 11.87 -22.26
CA GLU A 120 -13.42 11.22 -23.39
C GLU A 120 -12.83 9.89 -22.92
N VAL A 121 -13.40 8.78 -23.38
CA VAL A 121 -12.97 7.45 -22.96
C VAL A 121 -11.74 7.01 -23.74
N VAL A 122 -10.69 6.62 -23.01
CA VAL A 122 -9.44 6.14 -23.58
C VAL A 122 -9.29 4.62 -23.44
N LYS A 123 -8.49 4.03 -24.35
CA LYS A 123 -8.13 2.61 -24.34
C LYS A 123 -6.64 2.43 -24.05
N ASP A 124 -6.25 1.22 -23.67
CA ASP A 124 -4.84 0.85 -23.53
C ASP A 124 -4.05 1.17 -24.79
N GLY A 125 -2.94 1.88 -24.64
CA GLY A 125 -2.09 2.31 -25.75
C GLY A 125 -2.62 3.51 -26.56
N ALA A 126 -3.79 4.08 -26.23
CA ALA A 126 -4.28 5.29 -26.86
C ALA A 126 -3.36 6.48 -26.55
N THR A 127 -3.33 7.46 -27.46
CA THR A 127 -2.49 8.66 -27.33
C THR A 127 -3.32 9.93 -27.35
N LEU A 128 -2.82 10.96 -26.68
CA LEU A 128 -3.38 12.32 -26.67
C LEU A 128 -2.26 13.31 -26.99
N ASN A 129 -2.37 13.96 -28.16
CA ASN A 129 -1.47 15.06 -28.48
C ASN A 129 -1.95 16.34 -27.77
N ILE A 130 -1.04 17.01 -27.04
CA ILE A 130 -1.31 18.24 -26.31
C ILE A 130 -0.47 19.43 -26.81
N GLY A 131 0.23 19.26 -27.95
CA GLY A 131 1.12 20.23 -28.56
C GLY A 131 2.49 19.63 -28.81
N LYS A 132 3.52 20.09 -28.12
CA LYS A 132 4.88 19.54 -28.14
C LYS A 132 4.91 18.10 -27.62
N ARG A 133 4.01 17.75 -26.70
CA ARG A 133 3.91 16.47 -26.03
C ARG A 133 2.80 15.59 -26.57
N THR A 134 3.08 14.29 -26.59
CA THR A 134 2.07 13.24 -26.75
C THR A 134 2.03 12.39 -25.49
N LEU A 135 0.87 12.29 -24.88
CA LEU A 135 0.62 11.45 -23.72
C LEU A 135 0.11 10.08 -24.20
N THR A 136 0.66 9.01 -23.65
CA THR A 136 0.23 7.63 -23.92
C THR A 136 -0.41 7.04 -22.68
N PHE A 137 -1.60 6.44 -22.83
CA PHE A 137 -2.34 5.82 -21.72
C PHE A 137 -2.04 4.33 -21.63
N ALA A 138 -1.62 3.86 -20.46
CA ALA A 138 -1.35 2.46 -20.19
C ALA A 138 -2.35 1.94 -19.15
N SER A 139 -3.20 0.98 -19.55
CA SER A 139 -4.12 0.34 -18.60
C SER A 139 -3.35 -0.45 -17.56
N MET A 140 -3.62 -0.16 -16.29
CA MET A 140 -3.11 -0.82 -15.10
C MET A 140 -4.25 -1.51 -14.32
N ALA A 141 -5.27 -1.98 -15.03
CA ALA A 141 -6.48 -2.54 -14.45
C ALA A 141 -6.19 -3.52 -13.30
N MET A 142 -6.88 -3.36 -12.18
CA MET A 142 -6.67 -4.09 -10.91
C MET A 142 -5.34 -3.79 -10.20
N LEU A 143 -4.73 -2.63 -10.48
CA LEU A 143 -3.61 -2.09 -9.70
C LEU A 143 -3.95 -0.68 -9.17
N HIS A 144 -4.91 -0.51 -8.19
CA HIS A 144 -5.57 -1.66 -7.50
C HIS A 144 -7.07 -1.79 -7.82
N TRP A 145 -7.68 -0.89 -8.60
CA TRP A 145 -9.06 -0.93 -9.05
C TRP A 145 -9.17 -1.26 -10.55
N PRO A 146 -10.38 -1.63 -11.04
CA PRO A 146 -10.58 -1.99 -12.46
C PRO A 146 -10.29 -0.85 -13.44
N ASP A 147 -10.45 0.39 -13.00
CA ASP A 147 -10.29 1.61 -13.79
C ASP A 147 -8.85 2.10 -13.91
N SER A 148 -7.95 1.63 -13.03
CA SER A 148 -6.58 2.14 -12.91
C SER A 148 -5.83 2.17 -14.23
N MET A 149 -5.21 3.30 -14.53
CA MET A 149 -4.28 3.49 -15.66
C MET A 149 -3.09 4.35 -15.23
N ALA A 150 -2.07 4.39 -16.06
CA ALA A 150 -0.96 5.31 -15.97
C ALA A 150 -0.87 6.13 -17.25
N THR A 151 -0.33 7.34 -17.16
CA THR A 151 -0.11 8.25 -18.29
C THR A 151 1.39 8.47 -18.47
N TYR A 152 1.91 8.25 -19.68
CA TYR A 152 3.32 8.44 -19.98
C TYR A 152 3.53 9.60 -20.97
N SER A 153 4.43 10.52 -20.64
CA SER A 153 4.94 11.56 -21.54
C SER A 153 6.27 11.10 -22.15
N GLU A 154 6.24 10.74 -23.42
CA GLU A 154 7.45 10.30 -24.13
C GLU A 154 8.47 11.44 -24.26
N TYR A 155 8.01 12.66 -24.47
CA TYR A 155 8.87 13.84 -24.60
C TYR A 155 9.70 14.10 -23.34
N ASP A 156 9.04 14.05 -22.16
CA ASP A 156 9.68 14.32 -20.87
C ASP A 156 10.24 13.04 -20.23
N LYS A 157 9.85 11.85 -20.72
CA LYS A 157 10.16 10.55 -20.15
C LYS A 157 9.62 10.39 -18.72
N ILE A 158 8.44 10.96 -18.49
CA ILE A 158 7.75 10.94 -17.19
C ILE A 158 6.59 9.96 -17.23
N LEU A 159 6.56 9.06 -16.26
CA LEU A 159 5.42 8.19 -15.97
C LEU A 159 4.60 8.77 -14.82
N PHE A 160 3.39 9.22 -15.08
CA PHE A 160 2.38 9.54 -14.08
C PHE A 160 1.68 8.22 -13.72
N SER A 161 2.14 7.59 -12.65
CA SER A 161 1.84 6.19 -12.38
C SER A 161 0.58 5.97 -11.54
N ASN A 162 -0.06 7.03 -11.08
CA ASN A 162 -1.12 7.01 -10.09
C ASN A 162 -0.63 6.29 -8.80
N ASP A 163 -1.37 5.32 -8.26
CA ASP A 163 -1.04 4.60 -7.02
C ASP A 163 0.21 3.75 -7.09
N ALA A 164 0.52 3.23 -8.28
CA ALA A 164 1.72 2.43 -8.43
C ALA A 164 2.97 3.27 -8.09
N PHE A 165 3.88 2.66 -7.34
CA PHE A 165 5.10 3.28 -6.80
C PHE A 165 4.86 4.36 -5.74
N GLY A 166 3.62 4.53 -5.27
CA GLY A 166 3.23 5.48 -4.24
C GLY A 166 3.71 5.12 -2.84
N GLN A 167 3.67 6.12 -1.95
CA GLN A 167 3.96 5.97 -0.52
C GLN A 167 3.09 6.97 0.27
N HIS A 168 2.52 6.55 1.40
CA HIS A 168 1.88 7.50 2.33
C HIS A 168 2.96 8.19 3.17
N TYR A 169 3.54 9.22 2.57
CA TYR A 169 4.67 9.95 3.11
C TYR A 169 4.54 11.44 2.84
N ALA A 170 3.91 12.18 3.76
CA ALA A 170 3.89 13.63 3.72
C ALA A 170 5.27 14.18 4.11
N THR A 171 5.81 15.05 3.28
CA THR A 171 7.10 15.71 3.49
C THR A 171 7.13 17.07 2.79
N SER A 172 8.01 17.97 3.24
CA SER A 172 8.26 19.24 2.54
C SER A 172 9.10 19.07 1.28
N LYS A 173 9.62 17.88 1.05
CA LYS A 173 10.44 17.50 -0.11
C LYS A 173 9.57 16.92 -1.22
N ARG A 174 10.10 16.90 -2.45
CA ARG A 174 9.36 16.39 -3.61
C ARG A 174 10.01 15.18 -4.25
N PHE A 175 11.32 15.02 -4.11
CA PHE A 175 12.08 14.01 -4.83
C PHE A 175 12.65 12.97 -3.88
N ASP A 176 12.80 11.77 -4.39
CA ASP A 176 13.36 10.61 -3.68
C ASP A 176 14.76 10.86 -3.10
N CYS A 177 15.61 11.60 -3.81
CA CYS A 177 16.96 11.93 -3.36
C CYS A 177 17.02 12.95 -2.20
N GLU A 178 15.93 13.62 -1.88
CA GLU A 178 15.87 14.66 -0.86
C GLU A 178 15.46 14.14 0.53
N VAL A 179 15.04 12.88 0.64
CA VAL A 179 14.47 12.27 1.86
C VAL A 179 15.32 11.12 2.38
N ASN A 180 15.04 10.66 3.61
CA ASN A 180 15.68 9.49 4.16
C ASN A 180 15.29 8.23 3.38
N GLN A 181 16.25 7.49 2.86
CA GLN A 181 16.04 6.36 1.98
C GLN A 181 15.40 5.17 2.70
N ASP A 182 15.81 4.89 3.94
CA ASP A 182 15.26 3.76 4.71
C ASP A 182 13.77 4.00 5.00
N GLU A 183 13.41 5.24 5.36
CA GLU A 183 12.01 5.64 5.56
C GLU A 183 11.20 5.56 4.27
N LEU A 184 11.75 6.06 3.17
CA LEU A 184 11.08 6.06 1.87
C LEU A 184 10.75 4.64 1.40
N PHE A 185 11.74 3.75 1.40
CA PHE A 185 11.54 2.36 0.98
C PHE A 185 10.68 1.57 1.95
N TYR A 186 10.72 1.90 3.26
CA TYR A 186 9.80 1.32 4.23
C TYR A 186 8.34 1.72 3.95
N GLU A 187 8.08 3.01 3.72
CA GLU A 187 6.72 3.48 3.41
C GLU A 187 6.23 2.96 2.05
N ALA A 188 7.11 2.84 1.05
CA ALA A 188 6.78 2.21 -0.23
C ALA A 188 6.44 0.71 -0.06
N LYS A 189 7.22 -0.04 0.74
CA LYS A 189 6.91 -1.44 1.09
C LYS A 189 5.59 -1.54 1.85
N LYS A 190 5.37 -0.66 2.83
CA LYS A 190 4.16 -0.63 3.63
C LYS A 190 2.93 -0.31 2.77
N TYR A 191 3.04 0.63 1.83
CA TYR A 191 2.01 0.94 0.85
C TYR A 191 1.67 -0.30 0.00
N PHE A 192 2.69 -0.92 -0.60
CA PHE A 192 2.51 -2.12 -1.41
C PHE A 192 1.83 -3.25 -0.63
N ALA A 193 2.30 -3.53 0.58
CA ALA A 193 1.80 -4.60 1.45
C ALA A 193 0.34 -4.42 1.87
N ASN A 194 -0.14 -3.18 1.99
CA ASN A 194 -1.49 -2.91 2.48
C ASN A 194 -2.50 -2.60 1.36
N ILE A 195 -2.02 -2.19 0.17
CA ILE A 195 -2.87 -1.79 -0.96
C ILE A 195 -2.73 -2.77 -2.14
N LEU A 196 -1.51 -3.13 -2.52
CA LEU A 196 -1.23 -3.87 -3.75
C LEU A 196 -1.02 -5.38 -3.55
N TRP A 197 -0.76 -5.84 -2.34
CA TRP A 197 -0.48 -7.27 -2.06
C TRP A 197 -1.52 -8.23 -2.62
N PRO A 198 -2.84 -7.99 -2.50
CA PRO A 198 -3.86 -8.87 -3.08
C PRO A 198 -3.69 -9.06 -4.60
N TYR A 199 -3.12 -8.07 -5.26
CA TYR A 199 -2.95 -7.98 -6.72
C TYR A 199 -1.50 -8.20 -7.16
N ALA A 200 -0.59 -8.59 -6.27
CA ALA A 200 0.86 -8.73 -6.53
C ALA A 200 1.19 -9.51 -7.81
N LYS A 201 0.42 -10.57 -8.12
CA LYS A 201 0.60 -11.37 -9.34
C LYS A 201 0.44 -10.58 -10.65
N LEU A 202 -0.25 -9.44 -10.63
CA LEU A 202 -0.47 -8.60 -11.81
C LEU A 202 0.69 -7.64 -12.06
N ILE A 203 1.52 -7.39 -11.04
CA ILE A 203 2.68 -6.48 -11.11
C ILE A 203 3.65 -6.88 -12.24
N GLY A 204 3.94 -8.17 -12.40
CA GLY A 204 4.82 -8.64 -13.46
C GLY A 204 4.34 -8.25 -14.87
N ASN A 205 3.04 -8.25 -15.13
CA ASN A 205 2.47 -7.82 -16.41
C ASN A 205 2.55 -6.29 -16.57
N ALA A 206 2.28 -5.53 -15.49
CA ALA A 206 2.43 -4.08 -15.50
C ALA A 206 3.88 -3.66 -15.77
N LEU A 207 4.85 -4.26 -15.07
CA LEU A 207 6.27 -3.99 -15.29
C LEU A 207 6.73 -4.34 -16.71
N LYS A 208 6.20 -5.41 -17.31
CA LYS A 208 6.48 -5.74 -18.73
C LYS A 208 6.00 -4.68 -19.69
N LYS A 209 4.81 -4.10 -19.46
CA LYS A 209 4.30 -2.98 -20.27
C LYS A 209 5.19 -1.74 -20.15
N LEU A 210 5.69 -1.46 -18.94
CA LEU A 210 6.56 -0.32 -18.68
C LEU A 210 8.01 -0.54 -19.16
N GLY A 211 8.46 -1.81 -19.27
CA GLY A 211 9.84 -2.17 -19.56
C GLY A 211 10.37 -1.74 -20.95
N GLY A 212 9.46 -1.33 -21.86
CA GLY A 212 9.82 -0.76 -23.17
C GLY A 212 9.94 0.78 -23.17
N LEU A 213 9.62 1.43 -22.04
CA LEU A 213 9.61 2.89 -21.94
C LEU A 213 10.93 3.41 -21.37
N ASP A 214 11.45 4.51 -21.93
CA ASP A 214 12.59 5.24 -21.36
C ASP A 214 12.11 6.16 -20.24
N ILE A 215 11.99 5.63 -19.01
CA ILE A 215 11.47 6.37 -17.86
C ILE A 215 12.63 7.04 -17.12
N LYS A 216 12.56 8.37 -16.99
CA LYS A 216 13.51 9.19 -16.24
C LYS A 216 12.91 9.78 -14.96
N MET A 217 11.59 9.71 -14.83
CA MET A 217 10.85 10.15 -13.65
C MET A 217 9.59 9.31 -13.50
N ILE A 218 9.29 8.88 -12.28
CA ILE A 218 7.98 8.32 -11.93
C ILE A 218 7.33 9.30 -10.96
N ALA A 219 6.18 9.82 -11.37
CA ALA A 219 5.38 10.81 -10.64
C ALA A 219 4.08 10.15 -10.13
N PRO A 220 4.10 9.54 -8.92
CA PRO A 220 2.95 8.84 -8.34
C PRO A 220 1.93 9.81 -7.76
N SER A 221 0.74 9.32 -7.46
CA SER A 221 -0.31 10.11 -6.81
C SER A 221 -0.10 10.27 -5.30
N HIS A 222 0.79 9.48 -4.70
CA HIS A 222 1.13 9.57 -3.28
C HIS A 222 2.64 9.58 -3.04
N GLY A 223 3.08 10.43 -2.09
CA GLY A 223 4.45 10.52 -1.62
C GLY A 223 5.36 11.33 -2.54
N VAL A 224 6.62 10.97 -2.57
CA VAL A 224 7.65 11.68 -3.36
C VAL A 224 7.78 11.11 -4.77
N ILE A 225 8.32 11.93 -5.66
CA ILE A 225 8.59 11.62 -7.05
C ILE A 225 9.94 10.89 -7.14
N TRP A 226 9.96 9.77 -7.88
CA TRP A 226 11.17 8.99 -8.12
C TRP A 226 11.97 9.55 -9.29
N THR A 227 13.25 9.81 -9.08
CA THR A 227 14.19 10.34 -10.08
C THR A 227 15.52 9.58 -10.06
N GLU A 228 16.16 9.46 -8.91
CA GLU A 228 17.46 8.79 -8.78
C GLU A 228 17.35 7.30 -8.43
N ARG A 229 16.26 6.90 -7.78
CA ARG A 229 16.06 5.52 -7.28
C ARG A 229 15.03 4.72 -8.08
N ILE A 230 14.80 5.10 -9.35
CA ILE A 230 13.84 4.41 -10.24
C ILE A 230 14.17 2.93 -10.39
N SER A 231 15.42 2.59 -10.65
CA SER A 231 15.87 1.19 -10.79
C SER A 231 15.61 0.37 -9.52
N ASP A 232 15.80 0.99 -8.35
CA ASP A 232 15.61 0.32 -7.06
C ASP A 232 14.13 0.05 -6.79
N ILE A 233 13.25 1.04 -6.99
CA ILE A 233 11.81 0.82 -6.76
C ILE A 233 11.22 -0.16 -7.78
N LEU A 234 11.64 -0.14 -9.05
CA LEU A 234 11.24 -1.12 -10.06
C LEU A 234 11.69 -2.54 -9.66
N ARG A 235 12.93 -2.69 -9.16
CA ARG A 235 13.43 -3.95 -8.61
C ARG A 235 12.59 -4.41 -7.41
N CYS A 236 12.32 -3.53 -6.45
CA CYS A 236 11.45 -3.83 -5.31
C CYS A 236 10.07 -4.32 -5.76
N TYR A 237 9.43 -3.63 -6.70
CA TYR A 237 8.12 -4.05 -7.23
C TYR A 237 8.17 -5.41 -7.93
N SER A 238 9.27 -5.71 -8.64
CA SER A 238 9.49 -7.03 -9.26
C SER A 238 9.62 -8.13 -8.21
N GLU A 239 10.43 -7.91 -7.17
CA GLU A 239 10.62 -8.85 -6.05
C GLU A 239 9.32 -9.04 -5.26
N TRP A 240 8.63 -7.94 -4.92
CA TRP A 240 7.35 -7.97 -4.20
C TRP A 240 6.24 -8.65 -5.01
N GLY A 241 6.18 -8.38 -6.30
CA GLY A 241 5.21 -9.00 -7.21
C GLY A 241 5.45 -10.49 -7.42
N SER A 242 6.70 -10.96 -7.34
CA SER A 242 7.06 -12.37 -7.42
C SER A 242 6.94 -13.13 -6.10
N GLY A 243 6.71 -12.42 -4.98
CA GLY A 243 6.56 -13.03 -3.67
C GLY A 243 7.87 -13.48 -3.03
N VAL A 244 8.99 -12.82 -3.35
CA VAL A 244 10.29 -13.08 -2.71
C VAL A 244 10.19 -12.88 -1.21
N GLN A 245 10.71 -13.84 -0.43
CA GLN A 245 10.71 -13.86 1.02
C GLN A 245 12.13 -13.69 1.57
N ASP A 246 12.21 -13.07 2.75
CA ASP A 246 13.49 -12.74 3.42
C ASP A 246 13.93 -13.77 4.48
N GLY A 247 13.18 -14.87 4.63
CA GLY A 247 13.44 -15.92 5.62
C GLY A 247 13.11 -15.55 7.06
N SER A 248 12.52 -14.37 7.32
CA SER A 248 12.18 -13.91 8.65
C SER A 248 10.89 -14.54 9.20
N LEU A 249 10.72 -14.45 10.51
CA LEU A 249 9.54 -14.86 11.27
C LEU A 249 8.88 -13.64 11.93
N VAL A 250 7.60 -13.45 11.67
CA VAL A 250 6.77 -12.46 12.39
C VAL A 250 5.97 -13.18 13.47
N ILE A 251 6.05 -12.69 14.71
CA ILE A 251 5.25 -13.13 15.85
C ILE A 251 4.37 -11.96 16.28
N ALA A 252 3.06 -12.11 16.16
CA ALA A 252 2.10 -11.15 16.69
C ALA A 252 1.32 -11.78 17.85
N TYR A 253 1.19 -11.07 18.97
CA TYR A 253 0.49 -11.61 20.14
C TYR A 253 -0.34 -10.56 20.85
N ASP A 254 -1.40 -11.03 21.52
CA ASP A 254 -2.16 -10.29 22.52
C ASP A 254 -2.26 -11.09 23.83
N SER A 255 -2.24 -10.42 24.97
CA SER A 255 -2.15 -11.07 26.27
C SER A 255 -2.84 -10.27 27.36
N MET A 256 -3.67 -10.93 28.18
CA MET A 256 -4.35 -10.29 29.31
C MET A 256 -3.39 -10.09 30.51
N TRP A 257 -2.73 -11.18 30.96
CA TRP A 257 -1.95 -11.22 32.19
C TRP A 257 -0.48 -11.61 31.97
N GLY A 258 0.01 -11.39 30.73
CA GLY A 258 1.42 -11.64 30.38
C GLY A 258 1.79 -13.12 30.14
N GLY A 259 0.86 -14.07 30.25
CA GLY A 259 1.16 -15.49 30.00
C GLY A 259 1.54 -15.73 28.53
N THR A 260 0.71 -15.30 27.58
CA THR A 260 0.99 -15.38 26.15
C THR A 260 2.23 -14.58 25.75
N GLU A 261 2.48 -13.44 26.40
CA GLU A 261 3.70 -12.64 26.20
C GLU A 261 4.97 -13.42 26.55
N LYS A 262 4.97 -14.16 27.69
CA LYS A 262 6.10 -15.03 28.08
C LYS A 262 6.35 -16.12 27.03
N LEU A 263 5.26 -16.72 26.48
CA LEU A 263 5.36 -17.70 25.39
C LEU A 263 5.93 -17.06 24.12
N ALA A 264 5.43 -15.90 23.72
CA ALA A 264 5.92 -15.18 22.55
C ALA A 264 7.42 -14.88 22.61
N GLN A 265 7.90 -14.45 23.78
CA GLN A 265 9.32 -14.19 24.02
C GLN A 265 10.18 -15.48 24.02
N ALA A 266 9.67 -16.58 24.60
CA ALA A 266 10.36 -17.87 24.55
C ALA A 266 10.45 -18.42 23.11
N ILE A 267 9.34 -18.40 22.38
CA ILE A 267 9.30 -18.81 20.97
C ILE A 267 10.26 -17.95 20.12
N ALA A 268 10.29 -16.64 20.36
CA ALA A 268 11.20 -15.73 19.67
C ALA A 268 12.67 -16.07 19.92
N ARG A 269 13.05 -16.37 21.19
CA ARG A 269 14.42 -16.81 21.51
C ARG A 269 14.77 -18.11 20.80
N GLY A 270 13.87 -19.09 20.83
CA GLY A 270 14.09 -20.36 20.14
C GLY A 270 14.32 -20.18 18.64
N ALA A 271 13.47 -19.39 17.98
CA ALA A 271 13.63 -19.11 16.56
C ALA A 271 14.92 -18.33 16.24
N ALA A 272 15.28 -17.36 17.09
CA ALA A 272 16.54 -16.63 16.94
C ALA A 272 17.76 -17.54 17.12
N ASN A 273 17.72 -18.49 18.08
CA ASN A 273 18.76 -19.50 18.29
C ASN A 273 18.91 -20.44 17.07
N ALA A 274 17.84 -20.65 16.30
CA ALA A 274 17.92 -21.33 15.02
C ALA A 274 18.48 -20.44 13.89
N GLY A 275 18.83 -19.18 14.15
CA GLY A 275 19.42 -18.23 13.20
C GLY A 275 18.39 -17.62 12.22
N VAL A 276 17.13 -17.49 12.63
CA VAL A 276 16.08 -16.77 11.89
C VAL A 276 15.93 -15.37 12.47
N VAL A 277 15.78 -14.36 11.60
CA VAL A 277 15.43 -13.00 12.03
C VAL A 277 13.99 -12.99 12.51
N VAL A 278 13.76 -12.54 13.75
CA VAL A 278 12.44 -12.55 14.39
C VAL A 278 11.97 -11.13 14.66
N LYS A 279 10.72 -10.84 14.30
CA LYS A 279 10.04 -9.58 14.59
C LYS A 279 8.84 -9.88 15.48
N VAL A 280 8.75 -9.22 16.63
CA VAL A 280 7.72 -9.51 17.66
C VAL A 280 6.84 -8.27 17.86
N PHE A 281 5.52 -8.45 17.75
CA PHE A 281 4.55 -7.36 17.84
C PHE A 281 3.49 -7.67 18.91
N LYS A 282 3.30 -6.74 19.83
CA LYS A 282 2.21 -6.76 20.80
C LYS A 282 1.01 -6.03 20.18
N MET A 283 -0.08 -6.78 19.96
CA MET A 283 -1.31 -6.20 19.42
C MET A 283 -1.94 -5.24 20.43
N GLY A 284 -2.67 -4.25 19.93
CA GLY A 284 -3.15 -3.12 20.74
C GLY A 284 -2.14 -1.97 20.89
N ALA A 285 -0.83 -2.28 20.84
CA ALA A 285 0.22 -1.25 20.73
C ALA A 285 0.74 -1.08 19.30
N THR A 286 0.53 -2.09 18.43
CA THR A 286 1.02 -2.10 17.05
C THR A 286 -0.15 -2.12 16.08
N PRO A 287 -0.20 -1.22 15.08
CA PRO A 287 -1.23 -1.25 14.03
C PRO A 287 -1.17 -2.51 13.16
N ASN A 288 -2.33 -2.99 12.71
CA ASN A 288 -2.42 -4.14 11.80
C ASN A 288 -1.61 -3.92 10.50
N SER A 289 -1.63 -2.71 9.97
CA SER A 289 -0.89 -2.33 8.76
C SER A 289 0.63 -2.42 8.91
N THR A 290 1.16 -2.18 10.10
CA THR A 290 2.59 -2.35 10.41
C THR A 290 2.94 -3.84 10.45
N VAL A 291 2.12 -4.67 11.11
CA VAL A 291 2.32 -6.13 11.12
C VAL A 291 2.22 -6.70 9.70
N ALA A 292 1.26 -6.24 8.89
CA ALA A 292 1.12 -6.65 7.51
C ALA A 292 2.36 -6.30 6.66
N ALA A 293 2.91 -5.09 6.82
CA ALA A 293 4.12 -4.65 6.12
C ALA A 293 5.36 -5.50 6.46
N GLU A 294 5.47 -5.93 7.72
CA GLU A 294 6.56 -6.80 8.14
C GLU A 294 6.35 -8.26 7.75
N LEU A 295 5.09 -8.71 7.77
CA LEU A 295 4.73 -10.05 7.32
C LEU A 295 4.87 -10.20 5.80
N PHE A 296 4.71 -9.12 5.05
CA PHE A 296 4.68 -9.16 3.59
C PHE A 296 5.90 -9.88 2.99
N THR A 297 7.11 -9.60 3.50
CA THR A 297 8.35 -10.26 3.05
C THR A 297 8.77 -11.43 3.93
N ALA A 298 8.15 -11.66 5.08
CA ALA A 298 8.51 -12.76 5.96
C ALA A 298 8.10 -14.13 5.40
N SER A 299 8.78 -15.19 5.83
CA SER A 299 8.48 -16.60 5.48
C SER A 299 7.53 -17.26 6.45
N GLY A 300 7.46 -16.78 7.70
CA GLY A 300 6.63 -17.37 8.74
C GLY A 300 5.83 -16.36 9.56
N PHE A 301 4.71 -16.85 10.11
CA PHE A 301 3.82 -16.08 10.98
C PHE A 301 3.35 -16.90 12.18
N LEU A 302 3.50 -16.36 13.38
CA LEU A 302 2.94 -16.95 14.58
C LEU A 302 1.95 -15.99 15.23
N ALA A 303 0.70 -16.44 15.38
CA ALA A 303 -0.39 -15.69 15.99
C ALA A 303 -0.61 -16.16 17.43
N GLY A 304 -0.50 -15.25 18.39
CA GLY A 304 -0.61 -15.57 19.82
C GLY A 304 -1.77 -14.85 20.51
N SER A 305 -2.60 -15.58 21.27
CA SER A 305 -3.66 -14.96 22.06
C SER A 305 -3.91 -15.71 23.36
N SER A 306 -4.24 -14.96 24.42
CA SER A 306 -4.97 -15.53 25.56
C SER A 306 -6.40 -15.84 25.15
N THR A 307 -7.01 -16.89 25.78
CA THR A 307 -8.43 -17.18 25.59
C THR A 307 -9.28 -16.24 26.44
N LEU A 308 -10.18 -15.53 25.78
CA LEU A 308 -11.24 -14.70 26.36
C LEU A 308 -12.58 -15.15 25.83
N ASN A 309 -13.54 -15.50 26.72
CA ASN A 309 -14.90 -15.93 26.34
C ASN A 309 -14.89 -17.03 25.26
N CYS A 310 -14.05 -18.05 25.43
CA CYS A 310 -13.85 -19.17 24.52
C CYS A 310 -13.33 -18.80 23.12
N SER A 311 -12.77 -17.60 22.93
CA SER A 311 -12.19 -17.13 21.66
C SER A 311 -10.87 -16.38 21.90
N MET A 312 -10.28 -15.87 20.82
CA MET A 312 -9.10 -15.00 20.88
C MET A 312 -9.46 -13.58 21.36
N LEU A 313 -8.46 -12.83 21.81
CA LEU A 313 -8.60 -11.41 22.13
C LEU A 313 -8.96 -10.58 20.86
N PRO A 314 -9.79 -9.52 20.99
CA PRO A 314 -10.31 -8.77 19.84
C PRO A 314 -9.23 -8.19 18.91
N ASN A 315 -8.10 -7.71 19.45
CA ASN A 315 -7.03 -7.15 18.61
C ASN A 315 -6.39 -8.22 17.70
N MET A 316 -6.24 -9.45 18.19
CA MET A 316 -5.76 -10.56 17.36
C MET A 316 -6.79 -10.93 16.30
N GLY A 317 -8.08 -10.95 16.63
CA GLY A 317 -9.16 -11.15 15.65
C GLY A 317 -9.15 -10.09 14.56
N SER A 318 -8.96 -8.82 14.93
CA SER A 318 -8.83 -7.71 14.00
C SER A 318 -7.64 -7.92 13.03
N LEU A 319 -6.46 -8.29 13.54
CA LEU A 319 -5.30 -8.57 12.70
C LEU A 319 -5.58 -9.73 11.72
N LEU A 320 -6.11 -10.85 12.20
CA LEU A 320 -6.34 -12.03 11.35
C LEU A 320 -7.39 -11.78 10.27
N ILE A 321 -8.43 -11.00 10.56
CA ILE A 321 -9.41 -10.55 9.55
C ILE A 321 -8.73 -9.65 8.51
N TYR A 322 -7.86 -8.74 8.94
CA TYR A 322 -7.10 -7.86 8.07
C TYR A 322 -6.19 -8.65 7.12
N LEU A 323 -5.41 -9.59 7.66
CA LEU A 323 -4.52 -10.47 6.88
C LEU A 323 -5.27 -11.40 5.92
N LYS A 324 -6.47 -11.85 6.31
CA LYS A 324 -7.35 -12.62 5.41
C LYS A 324 -7.71 -11.81 4.16
N GLY A 325 -8.00 -10.52 4.31
CA GLY A 325 -8.28 -9.63 3.18
C GLY A 325 -7.08 -9.47 2.25
N LEU A 326 -5.86 -9.41 2.80
CA LEU A 326 -4.62 -9.27 2.03
C LEU A 326 -4.16 -10.57 1.35
N GLY A 327 -4.58 -11.74 1.85
CA GLY A 327 -4.25 -13.04 1.27
C GLY A 327 -2.78 -13.40 1.36
N ALA A 328 -2.30 -13.68 2.57
CA ALA A 328 -0.89 -13.92 2.91
C ALA A 328 -0.35 -15.27 2.38
N LYS A 329 -0.29 -15.44 1.06
CA LYS A 329 0.20 -16.66 0.38
C LYS A 329 1.70 -16.86 0.53
N GLY A 330 2.14 -18.11 0.40
CA GLY A 330 3.54 -18.47 0.35
C GLY A 330 4.19 -18.58 1.75
N LYS A 331 3.42 -18.57 2.84
CA LYS A 331 3.98 -18.48 4.20
C LYS A 331 3.47 -19.59 5.09
N LYS A 332 4.33 -20.06 6.01
CA LYS A 332 3.95 -20.98 7.08
C LYS A 332 3.39 -20.21 8.26
N ALA A 333 2.34 -20.72 8.89
CA ALA A 333 1.74 -20.09 10.05
C ALA A 333 1.42 -21.10 11.15
N ALA A 334 1.34 -20.64 12.40
CA ALA A 334 0.76 -21.40 13.49
C ALA A 334 0.17 -20.47 14.55
N ALA A 335 -0.68 -21.02 15.41
CA ALA A 335 -1.26 -20.33 16.54
C ALA A 335 -0.60 -20.77 17.86
N PHE A 336 -0.50 -19.86 18.84
CA PHE A 336 -0.07 -20.19 20.17
C PHE A 336 -0.84 -19.38 21.21
N GLY A 337 -0.80 -19.83 22.49
CA GLY A 337 -1.46 -19.01 23.48
C GLY A 337 -1.61 -19.63 24.85
N THR A 338 -2.35 -18.94 25.70
CA THR A 338 -2.66 -19.39 27.06
C THR A 338 -4.19 -19.43 27.24
N PHE A 339 -4.61 -20.36 28.11
CA PHE A 339 -6.02 -20.51 28.47
C PHE A 339 -6.16 -20.92 29.94
N GLY A 340 -7.33 -20.72 30.54
CA GLY A 340 -7.65 -21.11 31.89
C GLY A 340 -8.35 -22.46 31.95
N TRP A 341 -9.64 -22.47 32.37
CA TRP A 341 -10.44 -23.68 32.51
C TRP A 341 -10.99 -24.21 31.18
N ALA A 342 -11.19 -23.35 30.19
CA ALA A 342 -11.60 -23.70 28.83
C ALA A 342 -10.73 -22.95 27.81
N GLY A 343 -10.45 -23.60 26.68
CA GLY A 343 -9.72 -23.03 25.56
C GLY A 343 -10.68 -22.41 24.54
N GLY A 344 -10.21 -22.25 23.28
CA GLY A 344 -10.96 -21.75 22.14
C GLY A 344 -10.12 -20.85 21.24
N ALA A 345 -9.34 -19.95 21.81
CA ALA A 345 -8.55 -18.98 21.05
C ALA A 345 -7.66 -19.63 19.97
N GLN A 346 -6.96 -20.71 20.29
CA GLN A 346 -6.08 -21.37 19.32
C GLN A 346 -6.86 -21.89 18.13
N LYS A 347 -7.98 -22.60 18.38
CA LYS A 347 -8.83 -23.15 17.31
C LYS A 347 -9.33 -22.04 16.38
N ASP A 348 -9.85 -20.96 16.96
CA ASP A 348 -10.37 -19.82 16.17
C ASP A 348 -9.27 -19.16 15.34
N MET A 349 -8.04 -19.02 15.91
CA MET A 349 -6.89 -18.50 15.17
C MET A 349 -6.47 -19.44 14.04
N GLU A 350 -6.36 -20.75 14.28
CA GLU A 350 -6.02 -21.75 13.24
C GLU A 350 -7.04 -21.75 12.09
N GLU A 351 -8.34 -21.63 12.40
CA GLU A 351 -9.40 -21.51 11.38
C GLU A 351 -9.26 -20.24 10.53
N LEU A 352 -8.94 -19.10 11.15
CA LEU A 352 -8.74 -17.84 10.42
C LEU A 352 -7.44 -17.86 9.63
N LEU A 353 -6.35 -18.42 10.15
CA LEU A 353 -5.10 -18.60 9.43
C LEU A 353 -5.31 -19.47 8.17
N ALA A 354 -6.01 -20.57 8.29
CA ALA A 354 -6.35 -21.45 7.16
C ALA A 354 -7.18 -20.69 6.08
N LYS A 355 -8.11 -19.83 6.51
CA LYS A 355 -8.93 -18.98 5.60
C LYS A 355 -8.15 -17.79 5.01
N SER A 356 -6.97 -17.47 5.54
CA SER A 356 -6.15 -16.32 5.12
C SER A 356 -5.12 -16.67 4.04
N CYS A 357 -5.25 -17.86 3.44
CA CYS A 357 -4.39 -18.34 2.35
C CYS A 357 -2.93 -18.59 2.73
N PHE A 358 -2.59 -18.79 4.00
CA PHE A 358 -1.29 -19.34 4.37
C PHE A 358 -1.11 -20.73 3.75
N ASP A 359 0.10 -21.04 3.26
CA ASP A 359 0.36 -22.31 2.54
C ASP A 359 0.31 -23.52 3.47
N ALA A 360 0.73 -23.33 4.72
CA ALA A 360 0.63 -24.34 5.76
C ALA A 360 0.30 -23.73 7.11
N VAL A 361 -0.69 -24.32 7.81
CA VAL A 361 -0.96 -24.03 9.21
C VAL A 361 -0.42 -25.22 10.03
N GLU A 362 0.71 -24.97 10.69
CA GLU A 362 1.42 -25.96 11.50
C GLU A 362 0.70 -26.16 12.84
N PRO A 363 0.91 -27.30 13.52
CA PRO A 363 0.40 -27.51 14.87
C PRO A 363 0.82 -26.39 15.82
N GLY A 364 -0.13 -25.85 16.56
CA GLY A 364 0.10 -24.74 17.47
C GLY A 364 0.68 -25.16 18.83
N PHE A 365 0.95 -24.20 19.69
CA PHE A 365 1.48 -24.37 21.04
C PHE A 365 0.58 -23.72 22.09
N ASN A 366 0.12 -24.49 23.06
CA ASN A 366 -0.76 -24.00 24.13
C ASN A 366 -0.18 -24.29 25.53
N CYS A 367 -0.45 -23.34 26.43
CA CYS A 367 -0.16 -23.51 27.87
C CYS A 367 -1.40 -23.19 28.71
N LYS A 368 -1.66 -24.02 29.74
CA LYS A 368 -2.75 -23.77 30.68
C LYS A 368 -2.26 -22.86 31.80
N TRP A 369 -3.01 -21.76 32.05
CA TRP A 369 -2.70 -20.75 33.05
C TRP A 369 -1.37 -20.00 32.79
N THR A 370 -0.60 -19.73 33.82
CA THR A 370 0.69 -19.04 33.72
C THR A 370 1.79 -20.04 33.36
N PRO A 371 2.52 -19.85 32.26
CA PRO A 371 3.63 -20.72 31.90
C PRO A 371 4.68 -20.82 33.01
N GLN A 372 5.03 -22.03 33.39
CA GLN A 372 6.12 -22.35 34.30
C GLN A 372 7.41 -22.56 33.48
N GLN A 373 8.53 -22.86 34.16
CA GLN A 373 9.84 -23.03 33.52
C GLN A 373 9.82 -24.10 32.40
N THR A 374 9.14 -25.23 32.66
CA THR A 374 9.02 -26.35 31.72
C THR A 374 8.26 -25.96 30.43
N GLU A 375 7.17 -25.18 30.57
CA GLU A 375 6.43 -24.70 29.42
C GLU A 375 7.19 -23.60 28.64
N ILE A 376 8.00 -22.80 29.35
CA ILE A 376 8.88 -21.80 28.71
C ILE A 376 9.96 -22.50 27.87
N GLU A 377 10.62 -23.55 28.40
CA GLU A 377 11.61 -24.34 27.68
C GLU A 377 10.99 -25.07 26.48
N ALA A 378 9.78 -25.62 26.64
CA ALA A 378 9.03 -26.23 25.54
C ALA A 378 8.65 -25.23 24.46
N ALA A 379 8.25 -24.02 24.85
CA ALA A 379 7.94 -22.93 23.90
C ALA A 379 9.20 -22.46 23.15
N GLU A 380 10.35 -22.40 23.82
CA GLU A 380 11.63 -22.08 23.18
C GLU A 380 12.01 -23.15 22.14
N LYS A 381 11.90 -24.44 22.53
CA LYS A 381 12.10 -25.56 21.59
C LYS A 381 11.12 -25.50 20.42
N TYR A 382 9.84 -25.19 20.65
CA TYR A 382 8.83 -25.02 19.59
C TYR A 382 9.23 -23.94 18.61
N GLY A 383 9.68 -22.78 19.10
CA GLY A 383 10.16 -21.69 18.23
C GLY A 383 11.37 -22.08 17.39
N TYR A 384 12.32 -22.83 17.98
CA TYR A 384 13.48 -23.36 17.28
C TYR A 384 13.07 -24.32 16.16
N ASP A 385 12.20 -25.29 16.46
CA ASP A 385 11.72 -26.31 15.51
C ASP A 385 10.90 -25.67 14.38
N PHE A 386 10.07 -24.67 14.68
CA PHE A 386 9.32 -23.92 13.65
C PHE A 386 10.26 -23.15 12.71
N ALA A 387 11.27 -22.51 13.26
CA ALA A 387 12.26 -21.77 12.47
C ALA A 387 13.07 -22.66 11.52
N LEU A 388 13.39 -23.91 11.93
CA LEU A 388 14.03 -24.88 11.04
C LEU A 388 13.17 -25.23 9.83
N LYS A 389 11.84 -25.26 9.97
CA LYS A 389 10.92 -25.51 8.85
C LYS A 389 10.90 -24.35 7.84
N LEU A 390 11.22 -23.11 8.26
CA LEU A 390 11.33 -21.95 7.36
C LEU A 390 12.60 -21.99 6.52
N LYS A 391 13.64 -22.70 6.99
CA LYS A 391 14.94 -22.80 6.29
C LYS A 391 15.02 -23.99 5.34
N ALA A 392 14.09 -24.94 5.43
CA ALA A 392 14.10 -26.17 4.65
C ALA A 392 13.57 -26.01 3.22
N GLU A 393 13.20 -24.83 2.82
CA GLU A 393 12.78 -24.43 1.49
C GLU A 393 13.77 -23.43 0.85
#